data_dd84d2d85f68a3ee21d092940d3f3946
#
_entry.id   dd84d2d85f68a3ee21d092940d3f3946
#
_cell.length_a   1.000
_cell.length_b   1.000
_cell.length_c   1.000
_cell.angle_alpha   90.00
_cell.angle_beta   90.00
_cell.angle_gamma   90.00
#
_symmetry.space_group_name_H-M   'P 1'
#
loop_
_entity.id
_entity.type
_entity.pdbx_description
1 polymer ?
#
loop_
_entity_poly.entity_id
_entity_poly.type
_entity_poly.pdbx_seq_one_letter_code
_entity_poly.pdbx_strand_id
1 'polypeptide(L)'
;MKKLILILLITLVAFPSCKEKTEANENVIATYYLIRHAEKDRSDNTNRNPNLTNEGLKRADNWAKHFKGIGFDAVYSTDYNRTKQTVMPTAESNNIELQIYDPSDLKIETFLEKTKGKTVLIVGHSNTTPKFVNELLGEEKYDDIADDNNANLYLVTLTKDTKRSKVSVVN
;
A
#
# COMPACT_ATOMS: atom_id res chain seq x y z
N MET A 1 79.20 -12.85 13.76
CA MET A 1 77.92 -12.55 14.36
C MET A 1 77.01 -12.02 13.25
N LYS A 2 76.18 -12.88 12.66
CA LYS A 2 75.27 -12.53 11.53
C LYS A 2 73.88 -12.16 12.12
N LYS A 3 73.44 -10.89 12.00
CA LYS A 3 72.13 -10.42 12.42
C LYS A 3 71.15 -10.81 11.36
N LEU A 4 70.20 -11.68 11.71
CA LEU A 4 69.05 -12.08 10.90
C LEU A 4 67.97 -11.01 11.04
N ILE A 5 67.68 -10.27 9.98
CA ILE A 5 66.58 -9.29 9.93
C ILE A 5 65.33 -10.02 9.44
N LEU A 6 64.39 -10.23 10.30
CA LEU A 6 63.05 -10.82 10.01
C LEU A 6 62.16 -9.71 9.44
N ILE A 7 61.93 -9.73 8.13
CA ILE A 7 60.95 -8.81 7.49
C ILE A 7 59.56 -9.41 7.62
N LEU A 8 58.74 -8.78 8.47
CA LEU A 8 57.33 -9.13 8.65
C LEU A 8 56.49 -8.52 7.51
N LEU A 9 56.11 -9.36 6.56
CA LEU A 9 55.24 -8.96 5.45
C LEU A 9 53.78 -8.88 5.93
N ILE A 10 53.29 -7.66 6.21
CA ILE A 10 51.87 -7.44 6.56
C ILE A 10 51.08 -7.42 5.26
N THR A 11 50.37 -8.51 4.98
CA THR A 11 49.39 -8.57 3.88
C THR A 11 48.10 -7.85 4.28
N LEU A 12 47.92 -6.67 3.72
CA LEU A 12 46.66 -5.90 3.85
C LEU A 12 45.55 -6.57 3.03
N VAL A 13 44.70 -7.32 3.71
CA VAL A 13 43.51 -7.91 3.10
C VAL A 13 42.45 -6.82 2.94
N ALA A 14 42.31 -6.28 1.75
CA ALA A 14 41.24 -5.37 1.40
C ALA A 14 39.92 -6.18 1.27
N PHE A 15 39.05 -6.13 2.27
CA PHE A 15 37.68 -6.62 2.15
C PHE A 15 36.93 -5.67 1.20
N PRO A 16 36.30 -6.19 0.11
CA PRO A 16 35.38 -5.37 -0.65
C PRO A 16 34.18 -5.08 0.25
N SER A 17 34.07 -3.84 0.73
CA SER A 17 32.87 -3.32 1.35
C SER A 17 31.77 -3.34 0.30
N CYS A 18 30.88 -4.35 0.33
CA CYS A 18 29.59 -4.26 -0.32
C CYS A 18 28.87 -3.07 0.30
N LYS A 19 28.95 -1.91 -0.33
CA LYS A 19 27.98 -0.84 -0.10
C LYS A 19 26.62 -1.42 -0.51
N GLU A 20 25.79 -1.81 0.47
CA GLU A 20 24.37 -1.84 0.26
C GLU A 20 24.01 -0.52 -0.42
N LYS A 21 23.54 -0.61 -1.67
CA LYS A 21 22.89 0.51 -2.31
C LYS A 21 21.69 0.85 -1.41
N THR A 22 21.85 1.80 -0.53
CA THR A 22 20.73 2.59 -0.03
C THR A 22 19.98 3.00 -1.29
N GLU A 23 18.76 2.52 -1.48
CA GLU A 23 17.90 2.95 -2.59
C GLU A 23 17.69 4.46 -2.40
N ALA A 24 18.54 5.22 -3.09
CA ALA A 24 18.61 6.66 -2.97
C ALA A 24 17.32 7.21 -3.58
N ASN A 25 16.56 7.92 -2.75
CA ASN A 25 15.77 9.10 -3.05
C ASN A 25 15.38 9.22 -4.55
N GLU A 26 14.75 8.16 -5.10
CA GLU A 26 14.03 8.26 -6.36
C GLU A 26 12.99 9.34 -6.12
N ASN A 27 12.90 10.35 -6.99
CA ASN A 27 11.91 11.41 -6.90
C ASN A 27 10.50 10.79 -6.93
N VAL A 28 10.01 10.37 -5.76
CA VAL A 28 8.69 9.76 -5.60
C VAL A 28 7.66 10.83 -5.99
N ILE A 29 6.85 10.50 -6.99
CA ILE A 29 5.77 11.37 -7.46
C ILE A 29 4.52 11.13 -6.62
N ALA A 30 4.23 9.87 -6.25
CA ALA A 30 3.11 9.51 -5.40
C ALA A 30 3.27 8.10 -4.82
N THR A 31 2.65 7.87 -3.67
CA THR A 31 2.58 6.55 -3.02
C THR A 31 1.12 6.21 -2.74
N TYR A 32 0.70 5.02 -3.13
CA TYR A 32 -0.66 4.54 -2.95
C TYR A 32 -0.67 3.25 -2.13
N TYR A 33 -1.50 3.23 -1.12
CA TYR A 33 -1.85 2.06 -0.33
C TYR A 33 -3.27 1.67 -0.71
N LEU A 34 -3.47 0.46 -1.23
CA LEU A 34 -4.79 0.01 -1.65
C LEU A 34 -5.15 -1.28 -0.90
N ILE A 35 -6.35 -1.31 -0.35
CA ILE A 35 -6.89 -2.47 0.36
C ILE A 35 -8.32 -2.75 -0.08
N ARG A 36 -8.73 -4.01 0.09
CA ARG A 36 -10.14 -4.39 -0.01
C ARG A 36 -10.84 -4.06 1.31
N HIS A 37 -12.17 -3.82 1.26
CA HIS A 37 -12.98 -3.75 2.48
C HIS A 37 -12.82 -4.99 3.35
N ALA A 38 -12.95 -4.84 4.65
CA ALA A 38 -12.92 -5.92 5.63
C ALA A 38 -14.15 -6.85 5.52
N GLU A 39 -14.27 -7.83 6.41
CA GLU A 39 -15.33 -8.83 6.41
C GLU A 39 -16.71 -8.21 6.52
N LYS A 40 -17.50 -8.33 5.46
CA LYS A 40 -18.87 -7.83 5.40
C LYS A 40 -19.89 -8.85 5.93
N ASP A 41 -21.01 -8.38 6.45
CA ASP A 41 -22.14 -9.21 6.81
C ASP A 41 -22.74 -9.86 5.54
N ARG A 42 -22.90 -11.18 5.58
CA ARG A 42 -23.46 -12.00 4.49
C ARG A 42 -24.73 -12.73 4.92
N SER A 43 -25.31 -12.39 6.07
CA SER A 43 -26.50 -13.04 6.61
C SER A 43 -27.75 -12.80 5.74
N ASP A 44 -27.81 -11.64 5.08
CA ASP A 44 -28.85 -11.28 4.11
C ASP A 44 -28.22 -11.09 2.72
N ASN A 45 -28.44 -12.06 1.82
CA ASN A 45 -27.94 -12.03 0.45
C ASN A 45 -28.65 -11.02 -0.46
N THR A 46 -29.78 -10.48 -0.03
CA THR A 46 -30.51 -9.43 -0.74
C THR A 46 -29.99 -8.03 -0.45
N ASN A 47 -29.26 -7.88 0.67
CA ASN A 47 -28.67 -6.60 1.07
C ASN A 47 -27.46 -6.25 0.17
N ARG A 48 -27.64 -5.28 -0.70
CA ARG A 48 -26.58 -4.80 -1.61
C ARG A 48 -25.50 -3.95 -0.94
N ASN A 49 -25.79 -3.39 0.25
CA ASN A 49 -24.88 -2.51 0.98
C ASN A 49 -24.73 -2.92 2.45
N PRO A 50 -24.24 -4.16 2.73
CA PRO A 50 -24.07 -4.63 4.08
C PRO A 50 -22.99 -3.86 4.85
N ASN A 51 -23.14 -3.84 6.16
CA ASN A 51 -22.11 -3.39 7.09
C ASN A 51 -20.99 -4.43 7.23
N LEU A 52 -19.94 -4.08 7.94
CA LEU A 52 -18.93 -5.02 8.42
C LEU A 52 -19.51 -5.91 9.53
N THR A 53 -18.97 -7.10 9.61
CA THR A 53 -19.12 -7.96 10.80
C THR A 53 -18.28 -7.44 11.97
N ASN A 54 -18.45 -8.02 13.15
CA ASN A 54 -17.56 -7.72 14.30
C ASN A 54 -16.08 -8.05 13.98
N GLU A 55 -15.83 -9.09 13.18
CA GLU A 55 -14.50 -9.41 12.69
C GLU A 55 -13.97 -8.34 11.74
N GLY A 56 -14.81 -7.90 10.81
CA GLY A 56 -14.47 -6.81 9.89
C GLY A 56 -14.17 -5.48 10.61
N LEU A 57 -14.91 -5.15 11.67
CA LEU A 57 -14.61 -3.97 12.49
C LEU A 57 -13.25 -4.10 13.18
N LYS A 58 -12.92 -5.27 13.74
CA LYS A 58 -11.58 -5.53 14.31
C LYS A 58 -10.48 -5.43 13.25
N ARG A 59 -10.72 -5.90 12.02
CA ARG A 59 -9.77 -5.74 10.91
C ARG A 59 -9.59 -4.26 10.53
N ALA A 60 -10.66 -3.48 10.52
CA ALA A 60 -10.58 -2.03 10.30
C ALA A 60 -9.67 -1.34 11.35
N ASP A 61 -9.81 -1.70 12.62
CA ASP A 61 -8.92 -1.23 13.69
C ASP A 61 -7.48 -1.71 13.51
N ASN A 62 -7.28 -2.95 13.03
CA ASN A 62 -5.94 -3.47 12.74
C ASN A 62 -5.29 -2.74 11.56
N TRP A 63 -6.05 -2.37 10.54
CA TRP A 63 -5.57 -1.51 9.47
C TRP A 63 -5.10 -0.15 10.01
N ALA A 64 -5.89 0.49 10.86
CA ALA A 64 -5.49 1.76 11.48
C ALA A 64 -4.20 1.63 12.30
N LYS A 65 -4.02 0.52 13.04
CA LYS A 65 -2.78 0.24 13.77
C LYS A 65 -1.61 0.00 12.82
N HIS A 66 -1.81 -0.77 11.73
CA HIS A 66 -0.78 -1.05 10.73
C HIS A 66 -0.29 0.22 10.04
N PHE A 67 -1.20 1.14 9.76
CA PHE A 67 -0.91 2.42 9.12
C PHE A 67 -0.44 3.51 10.09
N LYS A 68 -0.31 3.19 11.38
CA LYS A 68 0.18 4.16 12.37
C LYS A 68 1.56 4.68 12.00
N GLY A 69 1.69 6.00 11.92
CA GLY A 69 2.93 6.67 11.53
C GLY A 69 3.10 6.89 10.03
N ILE A 70 2.17 6.39 9.20
CA ILE A 70 2.09 6.79 7.80
C ILE A 70 1.25 8.06 7.74
N GLY A 71 1.87 9.17 7.29
CA GLY A 71 1.17 10.43 7.07
C GLY A 71 0.44 10.37 5.73
N PHE A 72 -0.85 10.02 5.73
CA PHE A 72 -1.67 10.12 4.52
C PHE A 72 -2.04 11.57 4.24
N ASP A 73 -2.03 11.93 2.96
CA ASP A 73 -2.50 13.24 2.48
C ASP A 73 -3.95 13.19 1.98
N ALA A 74 -4.44 11.99 1.66
CA ALA A 74 -5.81 11.75 1.21
C ALA A 74 -6.23 10.30 1.47
N VAL A 75 -7.52 10.12 1.74
CA VAL A 75 -8.14 8.81 1.96
C VAL A 75 -9.38 8.71 1.08
N TYR A 76 -9.45 7.64 0.27
CA TYR A 76 -10.53 7.40 -0.68
C TYR A 76 -11.28 6.10 -0.37
N SER A 77 -12.58 6.11 -0.59
CA SER A 77 -13.45 4.92 -0.49
C SER A 77 -14.51 4.93 -1.58
N THR A 78 -14.95 3.76 -2.00
CA THR A 78 -16.23 3.65 -2.72
C THR A 78 -17.40 3.97 -1.78
N ASP A 79 -18.56 4.34 -2.32
CA ASP A 79 -19.75 4.69 -1.52
C ASP A 79 -20.52 3.44 -1.04
N TYR A 80 -19.85 2.59 -0.24
CA TYR A 80 -20.46 1.45 0.42
C TYR A 80 -20.16 1.45 1.92
N ASN A 81 -21.12 0.98 2.72
CA ASN A 81 -20.94 0.91 4.18
C ASN A 81 -19.66 0.16 4.55
N ARG A 82 -19.44 -1.03 3.97
CA ARG A 82 -18.27 -1.87 4.26
C ARG A 82 -16.94 -1.21 3.94
N THR A 83 -16.83 -0.45 2.85
CA THR A 83 -15.59 0.23 2.49
C THR A 83 -15.35 1.45 3.37
N LYS A 84 -16.39 2.24 3.63
CA LYS A 84 -16.32 3.39 4.55
C LYS A 84 -15.98 2.94 5.98
N GLN A 85 -16.63 1.91 6.50
CA GLN A 85 -16.34 1.37 7.83
C GLN A 85 -14.92 0.80 7.93
N THR A 86 -14.38 0.22 6.85
CA THR A 86 -13.01 -0.29 6.84
C THR A 86 -11.97 0.82 6.99
N VAL A 87 -12.19 1.94 6.35
CA VAL A 87 -11.19 3.03 6.30
C VAL A 87 -11.34 4.05 7.41
N MET A 88 -12.53 4.17 8.01
CA MET A 88 -12.86 5.24 8.96
C MET A 88 -11.87 5.33 10.13
N PRO A 89 -11.48 4.23 10.83
CA PRO A 89 -10.52 4.34 11.92
C PRO A 89 -9.16 4.92 11.48
N THR A 90 -8.73 4.64 10.25
CA THR A 90 -7.49 5.21 9.69
C THR A 90 -7.67 6.69 9.33
N ALA A 91 -8.78 7.06 8.71
CA ALA A 91 -9.08 8.45 8.34
C ALA A 91 -9.16 9.34 9.59
N GLU A 92 -9.86 8.89 10.63
CA GLU A 92 -10.00 9.59 11.92
C GLU A 92 -8.65 9.76 12.62
N SER A 93 -7.82 8.69 12.67
CA SER A 93 -6.50 8.75 13.31
C SER A 93 -5.51 9.68 12.60
N ASN A 94 -5.73 9.98 11.32
CA ASN A 94 -4.96 10.94 10.53
C ASN A 94 -5.62 12.32 10.43
N ASN A 95 -6.81 12.50 11.00
CA ASN A 95 -7.62 13.72 10.89
C ASN A 95 -7.87 14.14 9.43
N ILE A 96 -8.21 13.16 8.58
CA ILE A 96 -8.44 13.35 7.14
C ILE A 96 -9.90 13.08 6.80
N GLU A 97 -10.51 13.98 6.04
CA GLU A 97 -11.84 13.79 5.50
C GLU A 97 -11.86 12.71 4.41
N LEU A 98 -12.80 11.78 4.52
CA LEU A 98 -12.98 10.70 3.55
C LEU A 98 -13.51 11.23 2.22
N GLN A 99 -12.82 10.93 1.14
CA GLN A 99 -13.24 11.23 -0.22
C GLN A 99 -13.89 10.02 -0.87
N ILE A 100 -15.04 10.22 -1.51
CA ILE A 100 -15.74 9.16 -2.24
C ILE A 100 -15.29 9.16 -3.69
N TYR A 101 -15.07 7.97 -4.25
CA TYR A 101 -14.81 7.78 -5.67
C TYR A 101 -15.72 6.68 -6.26
N ASP A 102 -16.03 6.81 -7.53
CA ASP A 102 -16.74 5.78 -8.31
C ASP A 102 -15.71 5.01 -9.17
N PRO A 103 -15.51 3.70 -8.93
CA PRO A 103 -14.57 2.91 -9.73
C PRO A 103 -15.03 2.72 -11.18
N SER A 104 -16.30 2.96 -11.52
CA SER A 104 -16.82 2.88 -12.89
C SER A 104 -16.54 4.15 -13.71
N ASP A 105 -16.29 5.29 -13.07
CA ASP A 105 -15.96 6.59 -13.71
C ASP A 105 -14.54 7.07 -13.34
N LEU A 106 -13.67 6.15 -12.97
CA LEU A 106 -12.28 6.48 -12.61
C LEU A 106 -11.50 6.88 -13.87
N LYS A 107 -11.08 8.16 -13.93
CA LYS A 107 -10.15 8.68 -14.95
C LYS A 107 -8.77 8.75 -14.34
N ILE A 108 -7.96 7.75 -14.65
CA ILE A 108 -6.67 7.56 -13.98
C ILE A 108 -5.73 8.75 -14.12
N GLU A 109 -5.68 9.40 -15.28
CA GLU A 109 -4.82 10.56 -15.51
C GLU A 109 -5.21 11.73 -14.58
N THR A 110 -6.51 12.01 -14.49
CA THR A 110 -7.05 13.06 -13.61
C THR A 110 -6.78 12.72 -12.13
N PHE A 111 -6.90 11.45 -11.76
CA PHE A 111 -6.61 11.00 -10.40
C PHE A 111 -5.12 11.17 -10.06
N LEU A 112 -4.22 10.80 -10.98
CA LEU A 112 -2.77 10.96 -10.82
C LEU A 112 -2.36 12.43 -10.66
N GLU A 113 -2.95 13.33 -11.44
CA GLU A 113 -2.70 14.77 -11.31
C GLU A 113 -3.17 15.30 -9.94
N LYS A 114 -4.37 14.91 -9.49
CA LYS A 114 -4.95 15.32 -8.21
C LYS A 114 -4.14 14.82 -7.01
N THR A 115 -3.48 13.67 -7.16
CA THR A 115 -2.74 12.98 -6.09
C THR A 115 -1.22 13.09 -6.23
N LYS A 116 -0.73 13.91 -7.13
CA LYS A 116 0.70 14.16 -7.30
C LYS A 116 1.31 14.72 -6.01
N GLY A 117 2.45 14.16 -5.61
CA GLY A 117 3.15 14.50 -4.36
C GLY A 117 2.53 13.90 -3.10
N LYS A 118 1.51 13.04 -3.23
CA LYS A 118 0.72 12.57 -2.09
C LYS A 118 0.98 11.10 -1.74
N THR A 119 0.79 10.80 -0.47
CA THR A 119 0.61 9.46 0.08
C THR A 119 -0.89 9.23 0.29
N VAL A 120 -1.45 8.24 -0.40
CA VAL A 120 -2.90 8.05 -0.52
C VAL A 120 -3.31 6.65 -0.07
N LEU A 121 -4.37 6.56 0.74
CA LEU A 121 -5.04 5.30 1.05
C LEU A 121 -6.32 5.18 0.23
N ILE A 122 -6.55 4.01 -0.38
CA ILE A 122 -7.72 3.72 -1.21
C ILE A 122 -8.33 2.41 -0.76
N VAL A 123 -9.64 2.43 -0.48
CA VAL A 123 -10.39 1.23 -0.10
C VAL A 123 -11.45 0.92 -1.16
N GLY A 124 -11.36 -0.31 -1.70
CA GLY A 124 -12.26 -0.81 -2.73
C GLY A 124 -12.79 -2.21 -2.44
N HIS A 125 -12.99 -2.98 -3.50
CA HIS A 125 -13.56 -4.33 -3.48
C HIS A 125 -12.59 -5.36 -4.05
N SER A 126 -13.00 -6.64 -4.04
CA SER A 126 -12.17 -7.74 -4.55
C SER A 126 -11.72 -7.56 -5.99
N ASN A 127 -12.55 -6.96 -6.83
CA ASN A 127 -12.28 -6.68 -8.24
C ASN A 127 -11.75 -5.27 -8.49
N THR A 128 -12.30 -4.25 -7.82
CA THR A 128 -11.93 -2.85 -8.10
C THR A 128 -10.58 -2.45 -7.50
N THR A 129 -10.16 -3.07 -6.39
CA THR A 129 -8.84 -2.79 -5.79
C THR A 129 -7.69 -3.21 -6.72
N PRO A 130 -7.59 -4.48 -7.19
CA PRO A 130 -6.51 -4.86 -8.11
C PRO A 130 -6.62 -4.16 -9.46
N LYS A 131 -7.84 -3.92 -9.97
CA LYS A 131 -8.03 -3.13 -11.18
C LYS A 131 -7.44 -1.73 -11.04
N PHE A 132 -7.67 -1.06 -9.92
CA PHE A 132 -7.10 0.27 -9.68
C PHE A 132 -5.57 0.22 -9.61
N VAL A 133 -4.99 -0.82 -9.00
CA VAL A 133 -3.53 -1.02 -9.00
C VAL A 133 -3.02 -1.16 -10.44
N ASN A 134 -3.67 -1.97 -11.27
CA ASN A 134 -3.32 -2.17 -12.68
C ASN A 134 -3.38 -0.85 -13.47
N GLU A 135 -4.41 -0.05 -13.26
CA GLU A 135 -4.55 1.30 -13.86
C GLU A 135 -3.40 2.24 -13.43
N LEU A 136 -3.02 2.25 -12.15
CA LEU A 136 -1.89 3.04 -11.66
C LEU A 136 -0.57 2.61 -12.32
N LEU A 137 -0.37 1.29 -12.49
CA LEU A 137 0.82 0.73 -13.12
C LEU A 137 0.82 0.93 -14.66
N GLY A 138 -0.35 0.93 -15.28
CA GLY A 138 -0.52 0.89 -16.72
C GLY A 138 -0.26 -0.51 -17.31
N GLU A 139 -0.42 -1.56 -16.50
CA GLU A 139 -0.27 -2.97 -16.89
C GLU A 139 -1.25 -3.88 -16.15
N GLU A 140 -1.73 -4.94 -16.78
CA GLU A 140 -2.58 -5.97 -16.16
C GLU A 140 -1.70 -6.95 -15.38
N LYS A 141 -1.51 -6.69 -14.10
CA LYS A 141 -0.59 -7.44 -13.23
C LYS A 141 -1.30 -8.29 -12.18
N TYR A 142 -2.43 -7.83 -11.71
CA TYR A 142 -3.15 -8.43 -10.60
C TYR A 142 -4.56 -8.84 -11.02
N ASP A 143 -4.91 -10.09 -10.73
CA ASP A 143 -6.25 -10.62 -10.85
C ASP A 143 -7.12 -10.23 -9.65
N ASP A 144 -8.42 -10.54 -9.73
CA ASP A 144 -9.38 -10.33 -8.64
C ASP A 144 -8.92 -11.04 -7.36
N ILE A 145 -9.13 -10.38 -6.23
CA ILE A 145 -8.83 -10.93 -4.90
C ILE A 145 -9.86 -12.02 -4.58
N ALA A 146 -9.39 -13.17 -4.08
CA ALA A 146 -10.25 -14.25 -3.62
C ALA A 146 -11.27 -13.75 -2.57
N ASP A 147 -12.49 -14.29 -2.60
CA ASP A 147 -13.61 -13.73 -1.83
C ASP A 147 -13.44 -13.84 -0.31
N ASP A 148 -12.63 -14.77 0.15
CA ASP A 148 -12.23 -14.98 1.55
C ASP A 148 -11.00 -14.18 1.99
N ASN A 149 -10.34 -13.46 1.07
CA ASN A 149 -9.14 -12.69 1.37
C ASN A 149 -9.44 -11.20 1.56
N ASN A 150 -9.36 -10.73 2.80
CA ASN A 150 -9.50 -9.32 3.19
C ASN A 150 -8.19 -8.73 3.74
N ALA A 151 -7.05 -9.43 3.57
CA ALA A 151 -5.78 -9.13 4.21
C ALA A 151 -4.71 -8.55 3.28
N ASN A 152 -4.96 -8.51 1.97
CA ASN A 152 -4.00 -7.98 1.00
C ASN A 152 -3.88 -6.46 1.10
N LEU A 153 -2.62 -6.01 1.19
CA LEU A 153 -2.21 -4.62 1.05
C LEU A 153 -1.37 -4.48 -0.22
N TYR A 154 -1.82 -3.67 -1.14
CA TYR A 154 -1.08 -3.27 -2.33
C TYR A 154 -0.41 -1.93 -2.06
N LEU A 155 0.91 -1.88 -2.16
CA LEU A 155 1.70 -0.66 -2.12
C LEU A 155 2.17 -0.35 -3.55
N VAL A 156 1.77 0.80 -4.08
CA VAL A 156 2.22 1.29 -5.39
C VAL A 156 3.04 2.55 -5.18
N THR A 157 4.23 2.59 -5.76
CA THR A 157 5.10 3.76 -5.74
C THR A 157 5.36 4.20 -7.17
N LEU A 158 5.02 5.44 -7.46
CA LEU A 158 5.29 6.09 -8.74
C LEU A 158 6.45 7.05 -8.58
N THR A 159 7.43 6.92 -9.44
CA THR A 159 8.56 7.84 -9.57
C THR A 159 8.50 8.50 -10.94
N LYS A 160 9.43 9.41 -11.21
CA LYS A 160 9.54 10.02 -12.54
C LYS A 160 9.80 8.97 -13.63
N ASP A 161 10.55 7.91 -13.30
CA ASP A 161 11.08 6.96 -14.28
C ASP A 161 10.49 5.56 -14.13
N THR A 162 9.86 5.24 -12.99
CA THR A 162 9.38 3.87 -12.70
C THR A 162 8.02 3.86 -12.01
N LYS A 163 7.29 2.77 -12.24
CA LYS A 163 6.09 2.39 -11.52
C LYS A 163 6.33 1.03 -10.87
N ARG A 164 6.20 0.95 -9.55
CA ARG A 164 6.47 -0.29 -8.81
C ARG A 164 5.30 -0.65 -7.91
N SER A 165 5.06 -1.93 -7.74
CA SER A 165 4.06 -2.41 -6.78
C SER A 165 4.59 -3.59 -5.96
N LYS A 166 4.07 -3.71 -4.75
CA LYS A 166 4.31 -4.82 -3.84
C LYS A 166 2.98 -5.20 -3.19
N VAL A 167 2.73 -6.52 -3.04
CA VAL A 167 1.63 -7.03 -2.23
C VAL A 167 2.18 -7.63 -0.95
N SER A 168 1.54 -7.36 0.16
CA SER A 168 1.80 -7.98 1.47
C SER A 168 0.49 -8.38 2.12
N VAL A 169 0.54 -9.37 3.01
CA VAL A 169 -0.61 -9.81 3.81
C VAL A 169 -0.47 -9.20 5.20
N VAL A 170 -1.55 -8.56 5.68
CA VAL A 170 -1.64 -7.94 7.00
C VAL A 170 -2.73 -8.65 7.80
N ASN A 171 -2.35 -9.33 8.87
CA ASN A 171 -3.23 -10.12 9.75
C ASN A 171 -3.54 -9.36 11.04
#